data_bac2c2c644aa457f2dd4d0f655133e50
#
_entry.id   bac2c2c644aa457f2dd4d0f655133e50
#
_cell.length_a   1.000
_cell.length_b   1.000
_cell.length_c   1.000
_cell.angle_alpha   90.00
_cell.angle_beta   90.00
_cell.angle_gamma   90.00
#
_symmetry.space_group_name_H-M   'P 1'
#
loop_
_entity.id
_entity.type
_entity.pdbx_description
1 polymer ?
#
loop_
_entity_poly.entity_id
_entity_poly.type
_entity_poly.pdbx_seq_one_letter_code
_entity_poly.pdbx_strand_id
1 'polypeptide(L)'
;MYRGNRPHRLARIANRLYAWVGSLGITPNYMETLEVIGRKSGKIVSFPVVITVIDGERYLVSMLGTQAQWVLNVQAAHGKAYLRSGRRHEVHLEDVPVAQRASILLAYIKRAPGARPHMLPLTPQSPLADFERSAAEYPVFRIVNGG
;
A
#
# COMPACT_ATOMS: atom_id res chain seq x y z
N MET A 1 2.50 14.65 7.86
CA MET A 1 2.86 14.39 7.77
C MET A 1 3.73 13.71 8.12
N TYR A 2 3.88 12.91 8.22
CA TYR A 2 4.79 12.65 8.80
C TYR A 2 5.84 13.04 8.14
N ARG A 3 5.86 13.40 7.56
CA ARG A 3 6.65 13.88 7.08
C ARG A 3 7.79 13.37 7.44
N GLY A 4 8.29 12.65 6.88
CA GLY A 4 9.54 12.09 7.11
C GLY A 4 10.31 12.60 8.21
N ASN A 5 9.87 13.62 8.66
CA ASN A 5 10.54 14.24 9.75
C ASN A 5 10.27 13.57 11.05
N ARG A 6 9.62 12.44 11.09
CA ARG A 6 9.35 11.71 12.32
C ARG A 6 9.56 10.22 12.13
N PRO A 7 10.77 9.81 11.77
CA PRO A 7 11.01 8.41 11.46
C PRO A 7 10.76 7.47 12.63
N HIS A 8 11.06 7.87 13.85
CA HIS A 8 10.80 7.03 14.99
C HIS A 8 9.30 6.84 15.24
N ARG A 9 8.50 7.85 14.96
CA ARG A 9 7.06 7.77 15.10
C ARG A 9 6.47 6.85 14.03
N LEU A 10 7.00 6.96 12.82
CA LEU A 10 6.60 6.11 11.73
C LEU A 10 6.94 4.66 12.03
N ALA A 11 8.11 4.40 12.58
CA ALA A 11 8.52 3.05 12.94
C ALA A 11 7.59 2.44 13.98
N ARG A 12 7.16 3.20 14.97
CA ARG A 12 6.24 2.70 15.98
C ARG A 12 4.87 2.37 15.39
N ILE A 13 4.39 3.20 14.47
CA ILE A 13 3.13 2.95 13.78
C ILE A 13 3.23 1.67 12.97
N ALA A 14 4.34 1.48 12.27
CA ALA A 14 4.57 0.30 11.46
C ALA A 14 4.60 -0.97 12.33
N ASN A 15 5.32 -0.94 13.45
CA ASN A 15 5.40 -2.07 14.35
C ASN A 15 4.04 -2.43 14.95
N ARG A 16 3.26 -1.43 15.28
CA ARG A 16 1.93 -1.64 15.82
C ARG A 16 1.01 -2.29 14.78
N LEU A 17 1.14 -1.89 13.53
CA LEU A 17 0.37 -2.46 12.44
C LEU A 17 0.72 -3.94 12.25
N TYR A 18 1.99 -4.29 12.26
CA TYR A 18 2.42 -5.67 12.17
C TYR A 18 1.85 -6.52 13.30
N ALA A 19 1.94 -6.03 14.53
CA ALA A 19 1.44 -6.76 15.68
C ALA A 19 -0.08 -6.98 15.59
N TRP A 20 -0.78 -5.95 15.15
CA TRP A 20 -2.24 -6.02 15.03
C TRP A 20 -2.66 -7.00 13.94
N VAL A 21 -2.02 -6.93 12.79
CA VAL A 21 -2.31 -7.83 11.68
C VAL A 21 -2.03 -9.28 12.10
N GLY A 22 -0.92 -9.51 12.79
CA GLY A 22 -0.59 -10.85 13.28
C GLY A 22 -1.64 -11.39 14.25
N SER A 23 -2.14 -10.54 15.12
CA SER A 23 -3.14 -10.95 16.12
C SER A 23 -4.48 -11.31 15.48
N LEU A 24 -4.73 -10.86 14.26
CA LEU A 24 -5.95 -11.19 13.52
C LEU A 24 -5.81 -12.45 12.68
N GLY A 25 -4.66 -13.13 12.76
CA GLY A 25 -4.44 -14.38 12.03
C GLY A 25 -4.07 -14.20 10.57
N ILE A 26 -3.73 -12.98 10.15
CA ILE A 26 -3.29 -12.75 8.79
C ILE A 26 -1.87 -13.26 8.66
N THR A 27 -1.62 -14.09 7.65
CA THR A 27 -0.30 -14.70 7.49
C THR A 27 0.74 -13.68 7.02
N PRO A 28 2.02 -13.87 7.43
CA PRO A 28 3.09 -12.99 6.97
C PRO A 28 3.26 -12.93 5.46
N ASN A 29 2.76 -13.93 4.74
CA ASN A 29 2.87 -13.98 3.28
C ASN A 29 2.23 -12.80 2.58
N TYR A 30 1.27 -12.15 3.23
CA TYR A 30 0.59 -11.01 2.64
C TYR A 30 1.25 -9.68 2.98
N MET A 31 2.29 -9.72 3.82
CA MET A 31 2.94 -8.51 4.28
C MET A 31 4.38 -8.48 3.80
N GLU A 32 4.80 -7.34 3.29
CA GLU A 32 6.20 -7.07 2.97
C GLU A 32 6.52 -5.66 3.43
N THR A 33 7.80 -5.34 3.53
CA THR A 33 8.23 -3.99 3.83
C THR A 33 8.44 -3.24 2.53
N LEU A 34 7.72 -2.14 2.36
CA LEU A 34 7.93 -1.25 1.24
C LEU A 34 8.97 -0.20 1.65
N GLU A 35 9.95 0.02 0.78
CA GLU A 35 10.96 1.05 0.97
C GLU A 35 10.85 2.03 -0.18
N VAL A 36 10.66 3.29 0.14
CA VAL A 36 10.56 4.35 -0.86
C VAL A 36 11.60 5.42 -0.57
N ILE A 37 12.00 6.15 -1.61
CA ILE A 37 12.95 7.23 -1.47
C ILE A 37 12.20 8.49 -1.08
N GLY A 38 12.53 9.07 0.07
CA GLY A 38 11.93 10.32 0.51
C GLY A 38 12.26 11.43 -0.48
N ARG A 39 11.24 12.03 -1.08
CA ARG A 39 11.42 13.03 -2.13
C ARG A 39 12.08 14.31 -1.65
N LYS A 40 12.05 14.55 -0.35
CA LYS A 40 12.66 15.75 0.23
C LYS A 40 14.00 15.46 0.88
N SER A 41 14.15 14.31 1.52
CA SER A 41 15.37 13.96 2.25
C SER A 41 16.36 13.12 1.45
N GLY A 42 15.88 12.41 0.43
CA GLY A 42 16.68 11.44 -0.30
C GLY A 42 16.92 10.15 0.48
N LYS A 43 16.40 10.04 1.69
CA LYS A 43 16.59 8.86 2.54
C LYS A 43 15.50 7.85 2.32
N ILE A 44 15.80 6.58 2.61
CA ILE A 44 14.83 5.51 2.49
C ILE A 44 13.85 5.59 3.65
N VAL A 45 12.56 5.50 3.34
CA VAL A 45 11.48 5.41 4.31
C VAL A 45 10.85 4.03 4.17
N SER A 46 10.77 3.28 5.26
CA SER A 46 10.32 1.88 5.26
C SER A 46 9.08 1.71 6.12
N PHE A 47 8.14 0.90 5.64
CA PHE A 47 6.94 0.58 6.42
C PHE A 47 6.28 -0.69 5.87
N PRO A 48 5.48 -1.39 6.70
CA PRO A 48 4.83 -2.62 6.25
C PRO A 48 3.64 -2.31 5.33
N VAL A 49 3.46 -3.15 4.32
CA VAL A 49 2.33 -3.05 3.41
C VAL A 49 1.70 -4.42 3.20
N VAL A 50 0.41 -4.43 2.87
CA VAL A 50 -0.30 -5.63 2.48
C VAL A 50 -0.21 -5.77 0.97
N ILE A 51 0.24 -6.95 0.52
CA ILE A 51 0.31 -7.24 -0.90
C ILE A 51 -1.00 -7.91 -1.31
N THR A 52 -1.69 -7.33 -2.28
CA THR A 52 -2.92 -7.90 -2.83
C THR A 52 -2.58 -8.64 -4.11
N VAL A 53 -2.99 -9.91 -4.20
CA VAL A 53 -2.68 -10.74 -5.37
C VAL A 53 -3.98 -11.11 -6.08
N ILE A 54 -4.01 -10.85 -7.39
CA ILE A 54 -5.15 -11.22 -8.26
C ILE A 54 -4.56 -11.78 -9.54
N ASP A 55 -4.91 -13.02 -9.86
CA ASP A 55 -4.48 -13.68 -11.10
C ASP A 55 -2.95 -13.61 -11.29
N GLY A 56 -2.22 -13.80 -10.20
CA GLY A 56 -0.76 -13.81 -10.25
C GLY A 56 -0.11 -12.43 -10.25
N GLU A 57 -0.89 -11.37 -10.40
CA GLU A 57 -0.37 -10.01 -10.33
C GLU A 57 -0.44 -9.50 -8.91
N ARG A 58 0.55 -8.70 -8.51
CA ARG A 58 0.63 -8.15 -7.17
C ARG A 58 0.40 -6.65 -7.19
N TYR A 59 -0.33 -6.18 -6.20
CA TYR A 59 -0.74 -4.77 -6.14
C TYR A 59 -0.54 -4.17 -4.76
N LEU A 60 -0.32 -2.86 -4.72
CA LEU A 60 -0.33 -2.05 -3.50
C LEU A 60 -1.48 -1.05 -3.60
N VAL A 61 -2.16 -0.82 -2.49
CA VAL A 61 -3.28 0.13 -2.42
C VAL A 61 -2.95 1.18 -1.36
N SER A 62 -3.21 2.45 -1.69
CA SER A 62 -3.09 3.53 -0.71
C SER A 62 -4.43 3.73 -0.01
N MET A 63 -4.59 3.17 1.18
CA MET A 63 -5.81 3.33 1.96
C MET A 63 -5.99 4.76 2.48
N LEU A 64 -4.91 5.53 2.55
CA LEU A 64 -4.95 6.90 3.02
C LEU A 64 -5.10 7.92 1.89
N GLY A 65 -5.31 7.44 0.66
CA GLY A 65 -5.68 8.30 -0.45
C GLY A 65 -4.51 8.81 -1.28
N THR A 66 -4.80 9.82 -2.09
CA THR A 66 -3.86 10.34 -3.09
C THR A 66 -2.74 11.18 -2.47
N GLN A 67 -2.93 11.65 -1.24
CA GLN A 67 -1.94 12.53 -0.60
C GLN A 67 -1.06 11.79 0.40
N ALA A 68 -1.16 10.47 0.47
CA ALA A 68 -0.29 9.69 1.32
C ALA A 68 1.17 9.95 0.95
N GLN A 69 2.04 10.11 1.95
CA GLN A 69 3.42 10.48 1.71
C GLN A 69 4.15 9.46 0.83
N TRP A 70 3.88 8.17 1.06
CA TRP A 70 4.56 7.15 0.25
C TRP A 70 4.15 7.21 -1.23
N VAL A 71 2.89 7.57 -1.50
CA VAL A 71 2.41 7.73 -2.88
C VAL A 71 3.15 8.87 -3.56
N LEU A 72 3.26 10.00 -2.86
CA LEU A 72 3.96 11.16 -3.41
C LEU A 72 5.43 10.87 -3.64
N ASN A 73 6.05 10.10 -2.73
CA ASN A 73 7.45 9.70 -2.87
C ASN A 73 7.64 8.77 -4.08
N VAL A 74 6.73 7.82 -4.27
CA VAL A 74 6.80 6.90 -5.42
C VAL A 74 6.64 7.69 -6.72
N GLN A 75 5.69 8.62 -6.77
CA GLN A 75 5.48 9.43 -7.97
C GLN A 75 6.72 10.27 -8.29
N ALA A 76 7.34 10.85 -7.26
CA ALA A 76 8.55 11.65 -7.45
C ALA A 76 9.73 10.80 -7.94
N ALA A 77 9.75 9.52 -7.61
CA ALA A 77 10.80 8.58 -8.03
C ALA A 77 10.42 7.83 -9.32
N HIS A 78 9.38 8.26 -10.00
CA HIS A 78 8.91 7.66 -11.25
C HIS A 78 8.61 6.16 -11.09
N GLY A 79 8.08 5.79 -9.95
CA GLY A 79 7.66 4.42 -9.66
C GLY A 79 8.72 3.53 -9.02
N LYS A 80 9.95 4.02 -8.88
CA LYS A 80 11.01 3.21 -8.30
C LYS A 80 10.81 3.03 -6.80
N ALA A 81 10.90 1.78 -6.34
CA ALA A 81 10.79 1.45 -4.92
C ALA A 81 11.46 0.10 -4.68
N TYR A 82 11.42 -0.35 -3.44
CA TYR A 82 11.99 -1.65 -3.08
C TYR A 82 10.99 -2.39 -2.18
N LEU A 83 10.94 -3.70 -2.35
CA LEU A 83 10.18 -4.56 -1.45
C LEU A 83 11.13 -5.51 -0.76
N ARG A 84 10.91 -5.73 0.52
CA ARG A 84 11.72 -6.63 1.31
C ARG A 84 10.84 -7.66 1.98
N SER A 85 11.15 -8.93 1.70
CA SER A 85 10.55 -10.07 2.37
C SER A 85 11.69 -11.07 2.49
N GLY A 86 12.51 -10.90 3.52
CA GLY A 86 13.77 -11.60 3.63
C GLY A 86 14.85 -10.93 2.79
N ARG A 87 14.64 -10.83 1.49
CA ARG A 87 15.56 -10.18 0.58
C ARG A 87 14.95 -8.89 0.06
N ARG A 88 15.82 -7.94 -0.29
CA ARG A 88 15.42 -6.65 -0.84
C ARG A 88 15.43 -6.74 -2.36
N HIS A 89 14.31 -6.39 -2.98
CA HIS A 89 14.17 -6.41 -4.44
C HIS A 89 13.77 -5.02 -4.94
N GLU A 90 14.43 -4.55 -5.97
CA GLU A 90 13.99 -3.34 -6.64
C GLU A 90 12.73 -3.68 -7.45
N VAL A 91 11.74 -2.80 -7.35
CA VAL A 91 10.48 -2.94 -8.09
C VAL A 91 10.14 -1.62 -8.76
N HIS A 92 9.28 -1.71 -9.77
CA HIS A 92 8.66 -0.55 -10.39
C HIS A 92 7.17 -0.61 -10.07
N LEU A 93 6.64 0.47 -9.52
CA LEU A 93 5.23 0.55 -9.17
C LEU A 93 4.50 1.31 -10.26
N GLU A 94 3.69 0.58 -11.03
CA GLU A 94 2.93 1.16 -12.14
C GLU A 94 1.55 1.57 -11.65
N ASP A 95 1.18 2.82 -11.93
CA ASP A 95 -0.14 3.31 -11.58
C ASP A 95 -1.21 2.54 -12.34
N VAL A 96 -2.21 2.02 -11.61
CA VAL A 96 -3.34 1.34 -12.23
C VAL A 96 -4.41 2.37 -12.57
N PRO A 97 -4.87 2.42 -13.82
CA PRO A 97 -5.90 3.39 -14.21
C PRO A 97 -7.15 3.28 -13.34
N VAL A 98 -7.78 4.41 -13.07
CA VAL A 98 -8.95 4.48 -12.18
C VAL A 98 -10.01 3.45 -12.58
N ALA A 99 -10.27 3.29 -13.88
CA ALA A 99 -11.29 2.38 -14.36
C ALA A 99 -11.01 0.90 -14.06
N GLN A 100 -9.78 0.57 -13.67
CA GLN A 100 -9.38 -0.82 -13.42
C GLN A 100 -9.14 -1.11 -11.94
N ARG A 101 -9.40 -0.14 -11.06
CA ARG A 101 -9.05 -0.29 -9.64
C ARG A 101 -10.08 -1.02 -8.80
N ALA A 102 -11.35 -0.99 -9.17
CA ALA A 102 -12.43 -1.41 -8.27
C ALA A 102 -12.28 -2.83 -7.74
N SER A 103 -12.00 -3.79 -8.60
CA SER A 103 -11.83 -5.18 -8.15
C SER A 103 -10.62 -5.36 -7.26
N ILE A 104 -9.58 -4.58 -7.50
CA ILE A 104 -8.36 -4.62 -6.68
C ILE A 104 -8.65 -4.03 -5.30
N LEU A 105 -9.39 -2.94 -5.23
CA LEU A 105 -9.78 -2.32 -3.97
C LEU A 105 -10.64 -3.26 -3.14
N LEU A 106 -11.57 -3.96 -3.78
CA LEU A 106 -12.41 -4.94 -3.08
C LEU A 106 -11.56 -6.09 -2.52
N ALA A 107 -10.65 -6.63 -3.32
CA ALA A 107 -9.76 -7.68 -2.87
C ALA A 107 -8.87 -7.21 -1.71
N TYR A 108 -8.38 -5.97 -1.81
CA TYR A 108 -7.54 -5.38 -0.78
C TYR A 108 -8.27 -5.25 0.56
N ILE A 109 -9.49 -4.69 0.54
CA ILE A 109 -10.23 -4.44 1.80
C ILE A 109 -10.61 -5.76 2.48
N LYS A 110 -10.81 -6.82 1.71
CA LYS A 110 -11.05 -8.15 2.27
C LYS A 110 -9.80 -8.70 2.96
N ARG A 111 -8.63 -8.39 2.42
CA ARG A 111 -7.36 -8.94 2.90
C ARG A 111 -6.73 -8.11 4.01
N ALA A 112 -7.09 -6.83 4.10
CA ALA A 112 -6.44 -5.87 4.98
C ALA A 112 -7.41 -5.28 6.00
N PRO A 113 -7.73 -6.00 7.09
CA PRO A 113 -8.66 -5.47 8.09
C PRO A 113 -8.24 -4.12 8.65
N GLY A 114 -6.94 -3.87 8.75
CA GLY A 114 -6.44 -2.59 9.25
C GLY A 114 -6.78 -1.39 8.37
N ALA A 115 -7.09 -1.64 7.10
CA ALA A 115 -7.45 -0.56 6.18
C ALA A 115 -8.92 -0.16 6.28
N ARG A 116 -9.77 -1.04 6.81
CA ARG A 116 -11.23 -0.84 6.77
C ARG A 116 -11.70 0.46 7.39
N PRO A 117 -11.20 0.86 8.58
CA PRO A 117 -11.64 2.14 9.16
C PRO A 117 -11.29 3.34 8.30
N HIS A 118 -10.23 3.24 7.52
CA HIS A 118 -9.77 4.34 6.67
C HIS A 118 -10.51 4.43 5.35
N MET A 119 -11.26 3.39 4.98
CA MET A 119 -11.95 3.33 3.70
C MET A 119 -13.46 3.42 3.83
N LEU A 120 -13.98 3.63 5.04
CA LEU A 120 -15.42 3.79 5.21
C LEU A 120 -15.95 4.91 4.31
N PRO A 121 -17.14 4.76 3.75
CA PRO A 121 -18.15 3.72 4.04
C PRO A 121 -17.95 2.40 3.29
N LEU A 122 -16.85 2.22 2.57
CA LEU A 122 -16.59 0.95 1.89
C LEU A 122 -16.32 -0.16 2.92
N THR A 123 -16.89 -1.32 2.67
CA THR A 123 -16.70 -2.51 3.51
C THR A 123 -16.41 -3.70 2.61
N PRO A 124 -15.95 -4.83 3.16
CA PRO A 124 -15.74 -6.03 2.35
C PRO A 124 -17.02 -6.55 1.69
N GLN A 125 -18.19 -6.12 2.18
CA GLN A 125 -19.49 -6.53 1.64
C GLN A 125 -20.08 -5.50 0.68
N SER A 126 -19.42 -4.37 0.47
CA SER A 126 -19.90 -3.34 -0.45
C SER A 126 -19.94 -3.88 -1.89
N PRO A 127 -20.94 -3.50 -2.67
CA PRO A 127 -20.99 -3.92 -4.09
C PRO A 127 -19.86 -3.26 -4.88
N LEU A 128 -19.50 -3.91 -5.98
CA LEU A 128 -18.40 -3.42 -6.83
C LEU A 128 -18.64 -1.99 -7.29
N ALA A 129 -19.89 -1.61 -7.56
CA ALA A 129 -20.22 -0.26 -8.00
C ALA A 129 -19.77 0.82 -7.01
N ASP A 130 -19.78 0.50 -5.71
CA ASP A 130 -19.33 1.45 -4.69
C ASP A 130 -17.82 1.67 -4.79
N PHE A 131 -17.08 0.60 -5.08
CA PHE A 131 -15.64 0.72 -5.29
C PHE A 131 -15.33 1.48 -6.57
N GLU A 132 -16.14 1.29 -7.60
CA GLU A 132 -15.98 2.04 -8.85
C GLU A 132 -16.15 3.55 -8.62
N ARG A 133 -17.13 3.93 -7.82
CA ARG A 133 -17.36 5.35 -7.51
C ARG A 133 -16.24 5.96 -6.69
N SER A 134 -15.58 5.18 -5.87
CA SER A 134 -14.52 5.67 -4.98
C SER A 134 -13.12 5.46 -5.53
N ALA A 135 -12.99 4.85 -6.69
CA ALA A 135 -11.70 4.39 -7.21
C ALA A 135 -10.68 5.51 -7.38
N ALA A 136 -11.11 6.71 -7.75
CA ALA A 136 -10.19 7.82 -7.95
C ALA A 136 -9.53 8.28 -6.64
N GLU A 137 -10.14 7.95 -5.49
CA GLU A 137 -9.62 8.38 -4.18
C GLU A 137 -8.51 7.49 -3.66
N TYR A 138 -8.36 6.29 -4.20
CA TYR A 138 -7.45 5.28 -3.68
C TYR A 138 -6.47 4.84 -4.76
N PRO A 139 -5.27 5.44 -4.80
CA PRO A 139 -4.25 5.00 -5.74
C PRO A 139 -3.94 3.52 -5.60
N VAL A 140 -3.76 2.87 -6.73
CA VAL A 140 -3.39 1.46 -6.80
C VAL A 140 -2.18 1.34 -7.73
N PHE A 141 -1.20 0.58 -7.30
CA PHE A 141 0.00 0.33 -8.10
C PHE A 141 0.17 -1.16 -8.35
N ARG A 142 0.50 -1.52 -9.57
CA ARG A 142 0.90 -2.89 -9.89
C ARG A 142 2.40 -3.01 -9.66
N ILE A 143 2.80 -4.07 -9.00
CA ILE A 143 4.22 -4.31 -8.67
C ILE A 143 4.86 -5.06 -9.83
N VAL A 144 5.85 -4.44 -10.44
CA VAL A 144 6.60 -5.02 -11.56
C VAL A 144 8.06 -5.12 -11.14
N ASN A 145 8.74 -6.17 -11.58
CA ASN A 145 10.17 -6.29 -11.28
C ASN A 145 10.92 -5.14 -11.93
N GLY A 146 11.76 -4.47 -11.13
CA GLY A 146 12.42 -3.26 -11.57
C GLY A 146 13.78 -3.45 -12.16
N GLY A 147 14.29 -4.66 -12.12
CA GLY A 147 15.65 -4.89 -12.56
C GLY A 147 15.80 -5.91 -13.63
#